data_0eb495f163fd3e0ca2d38114609f2124
#
_entry.id   0eb495f163fd3e0ca2d38114609f2124
#
_cell.length_a   1.000
_cell.length_b   1.000
_cell.length_c   1.000
_cell.angle_alpha   90.00
_cell.angle_beta   90.00
_cell.angle_gamma   90.00
#
_symmetry.space_group_name_H-M   'P 1'
#
loop_
_entity.id
_entity.type
_entity.pdbx_description
1 polymer ?
#
loop_
_entity_poly.entity_id
_entity_poly.type
_entity_poly.pdbx_seq_one_letter_code
_entity_poly.pdbx_strand_id
1 'polypeptide(L)'
;MVTNEKRHCPRIQALNLISYSCIGESEKIESQGMGRTLNISEEGILIETYVSIDPKYSIALSIGLEDELINIKGQIIFSQPGKNEKFEAGIQFLETDESTLEILRKYIKAFSESHD
;
A
#
# COMPACT_ATOMS: atom_id res chain seq x y z
N MET A 1 -23.37 -17.53 8.75
CA MET A 1 -23.02 -17.09 9.02
C MET A 1 -22.73 -16.70 9.06
N VAL A 2 -22.51 -16.57 8.74
CA VAL A 2 -22.03 -16.04 8.98
C VAL A 2 -21.51 -15.84 9.14
N THR A 3 -21.22 -15.83 8.97
CA THR A 3 -20.54 -15.52 9.33
C THR A 3 -19.86 -15.32 9.46
N ASN A 4 -19.66 -15.39 9.33
CA ASN A 4 -18.79 -15.05 9.64
C ASN A 4 -18.44 -14.50 9.49
N GLU A 5 -18.62 -14.28 9.04
CA GLU A 5 -18.19 -13.70 9.00
C GLU A 5 -17.96 -13.03 9.28
N LYS A 6 -17.90 -13.04 9.23
CA LYS A 6 -17.54 -12.26 9.60
C LYS A 6 -16.87 -11.56 9.71
N ARG A 7 -17.62 -11.44 9.69
CA ARG A 7 -16.74 -10.72 10.30
C ARG A 7 -15.79 -9.87 9.57
N HIS A 8 -15.47 -10.06 8.93
CA HIS A 8 -14.31 -9.50 8.48
C HIS A 8 -14.43 -8.61 7.28
N CYS A 9 -15.54 -8.46 6.71
CA CYS A 9 -15.61 -7.74 5.46
C CYS A 9 -15.23 -6.27 5.53
N PRO A 10 -15.79 -5.46 6.46
CA PRO A 10 -15.39 -4.06 6.50
C PRO A 10 -13.93 -3.88 6.89
N ARG A 11 -13.46 -4.78 7.75
CA ARG A 11 -12.10 -4.73 8.18
C ARG A 11 -11.13 -5.00 7.05
N ILE A 12 -11.46 -5.97 6.20
CA ILE A 12 -10.62 -6.29 5.06
C ILE A 12 -10.50 -5.10 4.13
N GLN A 13 -11.60 -4.41 3.89
CA GLN A 13 -11.57 -3.25 3.01
C GLN A 13 -10.72 -2.14 3.58
N ALA A 14 -10.83 -1.90 4.89
CA ALA A 14 -10.05 -0.86 5.51
C ALA A 14 -8.56 -1.15 5.42
N LEU A 15 -8.19 -2.42 5.58
CA LEU A 15 -6.80 -2.80 5.50
C LEU A 15 -6.24 -2.70 4.09
N ASN A 16 -7.10 -2.70 3.08
CA ASN A 16 -6.65 -2.66 1.69
C ASN A 16 -6.40 -1.26 1.18
N LEU A 17 -6.95 -0.25 1.84
CA LEU A 17 -6.88 1.12 1.32
C LEU A 17 -5.58 1.80 1.74
N ILE A 18 -4.99 2.49 0.79
CA ILE A 18 -3.78 3.28 1.04
C ILE A 18 -3.92 4.61 0.32
N SER A 19 -3.14 5.58 0.78
CA SER A 19 -2.98 6.82 0.04
C SER A 19 -1.50 6.96 -0.32
N TYR A 20 -1.22 7.68 -1.41
CA TYR A 20 0.14 7.82 -1.86
C TYR A 20 0.41 9.19 -2.42
N SER A 21 1.69 9.59 -2.37
CA SER A 21 2.18 10.81 -3.01
C SER A 21 3.41 10.42 -3.82
N CYS A 22 3.41 10.77 -5.10
CA CYS A 22 4.57 10.57 -5.96
C CYS A 22 5.45 11.80 -5.82
N ILE A 23 6.74 11.57 -5.57
CA ILE A 23 7.66 12.63 -5.21
C ILE A 23 8.76 12.71 -6.25
N GLY A 24 8.90 13.88 -6.85
CA GLY A 24 9.92 14.13 -7.85
C GLY A 24 11.16 14.75 -7.27
N GLU A 25 11.92 15.37 -8.14
CA GLU A 25 13.15 16.04 -7.73
C GLU A 25 12.84 17.16 -6.78
N SER A 26 13.79 17.45 -5.90
CA SER A 26 13.65 18.49 -4.87
C SER A 26 12.50 18.18 -3.92
N GLU A 27 12.11 16.92 -3.84
CA GLU A 27 11.06 16.43 -2.94
C GLU A 27 9.72 17.12 -3.17
N LYS A 28 9.47 17.47 -4.40
CA LYS A 28 8.21 18.08 -4.76
C LYS A 28 7.17 17.01 -5.04
N ILE A 29 5.98 17.21 -4.50
CA ILE A 29 4.87 16.26 -4.75
C ILE A 29 4.35 16.51 -6.15
N GLU A 30 4.44 15.48 -7.00
CA GLU A 30 4.01 15.58 -8.38
C GLU A 30 2.59 15.09 -8.58
N SER A 31 2.15 14.11 -7.78
CA SER A 31 0.78 13.64 -7.87
C SER A 31 0.44 12.90 -6.59
N GLN A 32 -0.84 12.78 -6.31
CA GLN A 32 -1.34 12.09 -5.14
C GLN A 32 -2.56 11.30 -5.54
N GLY A 33 -2.84 10.24 -4.79
CA GLY A 33 -4.02 9.45 -5.07
C GLY A 33 -4.25 8.41 -4.00
N MET A 34 -5.26 7.59 -4.26
CA MET A 34 -5.63 6.48 -3.40
C MET A 34 -5.51 5.20 -4.20
N GLY A 35 -5.24 4.13 -3.49
CA GLY A 35 -5.17 2.82 -4.10
C GLY A 35 -5.47 1.76 -3.08
N ARG A 36 -5.17 0.52 -3.43
CA ARG A 36 -5.35 -0.56 -2.48
C ARG A 36 -4.20 -1.53 -2.60
N THR A 37 -3.97 -2.27 -1.52
CA THR A 37 -2.92 -3.27 -1.47
C THR A 37 -3.36 -4.53 -2.20
N LEU A 38 -2.53 -4.99 -3.12
CA LEU A 38 -2.75 -6.28 -3.76
C LEU A 38 -1.89 -7.36 -3.12
N ASN A 39 -0.70 -6.97 -2.66
CA ASN A 39 0.22 -7.89 -2.01
C ASN A 39 1.22 -7.07 -1.21
N ILE A 40 1.72 -7.62 -0.10
CA ILE A 40 2.66 -6.86 0.72
C ILE A 40 3.63 -7.82 1.42
N SER A 41 4.87 -7.36 1.57
CA SER A 41 5.90 -8.04 2.33
C SER A 41 6.68 -6.99 3.11
N GLU A 42 7.68 -7.43 3.88
CA GLU A 42 8.51 -6.48 4.61
C GLU A 42 9.41 -5.66 3.69
N GLU A 43 9.57 -6.07 2.46
CA GLU A 43 10.47 -5.40 1.52
C GLU A 43 9.74 -4.52 0.53
N GLY A 44 8.46 -4.73 0.32
CA GLY A 44 7.75 -3.97 -0.67
C GLY A 44 6.28 -4.29 -0.72
N ILE A 45 5.61 -3.62 -1.64
CA ILE A 45 4.16 -3.73 -1.75
C ILE A 45 3.77 -3.63 -3.23
N LEU A 46 2.76 -4.40 -3.60
CA LEU A 46 2.12 -4.28 -4.90
C LEU A 46 0.79 -3.58 -4.68
N ILE A 47 0.58 -2.46 -5.34
CA ILE A 47 -0.63 -1.67 -5.16
C ILE A 47 -1.39 -1.54 -6.48
N GLU A 48 -2.69 -1.32 -6.35
CA GLU A 48 -3.56 -1.02 -7.47
C GLU A 48 -3.96 0.44 -7.39
N THR A 49 -3.83 1.16 -8.51
CA THR A 49 -4.16 2.58 -8.54
C THR A 49 -5.11 2.86 -9.69
N TYR A 50 -5.80 3.99 -9.61
CA TYR A 50 -6.75 4.37 -10.66
C TYR A 50 -6.07 5.02 -11.84
N VAL A 51 -4.89 5.57 -11.63
CA VAL A 51 -4.12 6.19 -12.71
C VAL A 51 -2.72 5.61 -12.71
N SER A 52 -2.10 5.64 -13.87
CA SER A 52 -0.73 5.17 -14.00
C SER A 52 0.20 6.11 -13.26
N ILE A 53 1.20 5.55 -12.57
CA ILE A 53 2.21 6.36 -11.89
C ILE A 53 3.55 6.09 -12.55
N ASP A 54 4.38 7.13 -12.62
CA ASP A 54 5.63 7.07 -13.37
C ASP A 54 6.74 6.49 -12.49
N PRO A 55 7.41 5.41 -12.91
CA PRO A 55 8.46 4.81 -12.09
C PRO A 55 9.65 5.71 -11.80
N LYS A 56 9.78 6.84 -12.49
CA LYS A 56 10.89 7.74 -12.20
C LYS A 56 10.75 8.43 -10.85
N TYR A 57 9.55 8.43 -10.27
CA TYR A 57 9.31 9.08 -8.99
C TYR A 57 9.53 8.10 -7.84
N SER A 58 9.90 8.65 -6.68
CA SER A 58 9.76 7.90 -5.45
C SER A 58 8.34 8.10 -4.95
N ILE A 59 7.96 7.36 -3.94
CA ILE A 59 6.57 7.37 -3.48
C ILE A 59 6.53 7.33 -1.97
N ALA A 60 5.63 8.10 -1.39
CA ALA A 60 5.36 8.07 0.03
C ALA A 60 3.98 7.46 0.20
N LEU A 61 3.92 6.42 1.01
CA LEU A 61 2.69 5.67 1.24
C LEU A 61 2.19 5.91 2.66
N SER A 62 0.88 6.02 2.80
CA SER A 62 0.23 6.05 4.12
C SER A 62 -0.73 4.89 4.17
N ILE A 63 -0.51 3.99 5.12
CA ILE A 63 -1.28 2.77 5.26
C ILE A 63 -1.91 2.76 6.65
N GLY A 64 -3.24 2.63 6.69
CA GLY A 64 -3.96 2.60 7.95
C GLY A 64 -4.14 1.18 8.44
N LEU A 65 -3.93 0.96 9.74
CA LEU A 65 -4.13 -0.32 10.37
C LEU A 65 -4.84 -0.08 11.70
N GLU A 66 -6.13 -0.23 11.68
CA GLU A 66 -6.97 0.01 12.86
C GLU A 66 -6.70 1.42 13.38
N ASP A 67 -6.06 1.55 14.54
CA ASP A 67 -5.76 2.88 15.08
C ASP A 67 -4.34 3.33 14.81
N GLU A 68 -3.61 2.63 13.97
CA GLU A 68 -2.24 3.01 13.66
C GLU A 68 -2.12 3.39 12.21
N LEU A 69 -1.21 4.33 11.94
CA LEU A 69 -0.95 4.79 10.58
C LEU A 69 0.54 4.64 10.32
N ILE A 70 0.87 3.95 9.21
CA ILE A 70 2.26 3.81 8.80
C ILE A 70 2.52 4.77 7.65
N ASN A 71 3.61 5.52 7.75
CA ASN A 71 4.10 6.33 6.64
C ASN A 71 5.42 5.73 6.22
N ILE A 72 5.49 5.28 4.97
CA ILE A 72 6.67 4.58 4.51
C ILE A 72 7.03 5.08 3.12
N LYS A 73 8.31 5.21 2.85
CA LYS A 73 8.79 5.66 1.56
C LYS A 73 9.27 4.49 0.75
N GLY A 74 9.14 4.61 -0.57
CA GLY A 74 9.57 3.56 -1.44
C GLY A 74 10.00 4.08 -2.79
N GLN A 75 10.51 3.15 -3.58
CA GLN A 75 10.89 3.40 -4.96
C GLN A 75 9.94 2.62 -5.85
N ILE A 76 9.37 3.29 -6.83
CA ILE A 76 8.50 2.62 -7.78
C ILE A 76 9.38 1.80 -8.71
N ILE A 77 9.18 0.49 -8.70
CA ILE A 77 9.98 -0.42 -9.50
C ILE A 77 9.36 -0.59 -10.89
N PHE A 78 8.05 -0.68 -10.95
CA PHE A 78 7.34 -0.78 -12.21
C PHE A 78 5.93 -0.26 -12.05
N SER A 79 5.32 0.08 -13.19
CA SER A 79 3.92 0.45 -13.25
C SER A 79 3.41 -0.13 -14.57
N GLN A 80 2.27 -0.80 -14.52
CA GLN A 80 1.74 -1.49 -15.69
C GLN A 80 0.22 -1.53 -15.62
N PRO A 81 -0.44 -1.75 -16.76
CA PRO A 81 -1.89 -1.92 -16.74
C PRO A 81 -2.27 -3.14 -15.91
N GLY A 82 -3.33 -3.01 -15.16
CA GLY A 82 -3.88 -4.09 -14.36
C GLY A 82 -5.26 -4.44 -14.85
N LYS A 83 -6.10 -4.88 -13.92
CA LYS A 83 -7.45 -5.32 -14.25
C LYS A 83 -8.42 -4.15 -14.16
N ASN A 84 -9.54 -4.26 -14.87
CA ASN A 84 -10.67 -3.33 -14.76
C ASN A 84 -10.25 -1.89 -15.01
N GLU A 85 -9.35 -1.69 -15.99
CA GLU A 85 -8.89 -0.37 -16.40
C GLU A 85 -8.16 0.38 -15.28
N LYS A 86 -7.63 -0.37 -14.31
CA LYS A 86 -6.77 0.19 -13.28
C LYS A 86 -5.33 -0.18 -13.58
N PHE A 87 -4.43 0.23 -12.70
CA PHE A 87 -3.00 0.02 -12.89
C PHE A 87 -2.42 -0.66 -11.67
N GLU A 88 -1.30 -1.31 -11.88
CA GLU A 88 -0.57 -1.97 -10.79
C GLU A 88 0.83 -1.38 -10.72
N ALA A 89 1.31 -1.17 -9.52
CA ALA A 89 2.65 -0.65 -9.32
C ALA A 89 3.34 -1.45 -8.22
N GLY A 90 4.57 -1.83 -8.51
CA GLY A 90 5.41 -2.50 -7.52
C GLY A 90 6.31 -1.48 -6.87
N ILE A 91 6.33 -1.48 -5.55
CA ILE A 91 7.06 -0.51 -4.74
C ILE A 91 8.04 -1.26 -3.86
N GLN A 92 9.30 -0.88 -3.91
CA GLN A 92 10.30 -1.40 -2.98
C GLN A 92 10.46 -0.38 -1.87
N PHE A 93 10.33 -0.84 -0.62
CA PHE A 93 10.47 0.06 0.51
C PHE A 93 11.91 0.51 0.64
N LEU A 94 12.09 1.78 0.95
CA LEU A 94 13.39 2.31 1.28
C LEU A 94 13.56 2.18 2.79
N GLU A 95 14.44 2.94 3.37
CA GLU A 95 14.77 2.80 4.78
C GLU A 95 13.52 2.72 5.65
N THR A 96 13.44 1.67 6.46
CA THR A 96 12.31 1.48 7.37
C THR A 96 12.88 1.35 8.78
N ASP A 97 12.50 2.25 9.68
CA ASP A 97 13.01 2.16 11.04
C ASP A 97 12.30 1.04 11.80
N GLU A 98 12.82 0.74 12.97
CA GLU A 98 12.37 -0.42 13.73
C GLU A 98 10.91 -0.33 14.14
N SER A 99 10.47 0.85 14.57
CA SER A 99 9.08 0.98 15.01
C SER A 99 8.12 0.88 13.84
N THR A 100 8.47 1.45 12.69
CA THR A 100 7.65 1.31 11.49
C THR A 100 7.61 -0.14 11.04
N LEU A 101 8.74 -0.84 11.13
CA LEU A 101 8.81 -2.23 10.73
C LEU A 101 7.91 -3.11 11.58
N GLU A 102 7.84 -2.84 12.89
CA GLU A 102 6.94 -3.58 13.77
C GLU A 102 5.49 -3.40 13.38
N ILE A 103 5.09 -2.17 13.09
CA ILE A 103 3.73 -1.89 12.67
C ILE A 103 3.46 -2.54 11.32
N LEU A 104 4.44 -2.48 10.43
CA LEU A 104 4.32 -3.10 9.11
C LEU A 104 4.11 -4.61 9.23
N ARG A 105 4.81 -5.26 10.15
CA ARG A 105 4.64 -6.70 10.37
C ARG A 105 3.23 -7.01 10.85
N LYS A 106 2.66 -6.17 11.70
CA LYS A 106 1.27 -6.34 12.13
C LYS A 106 0.33 -6.21 10.95
N TYR A 107 0.57 -5.22 10.08
CA TYR A 107 -0.25 -5.01 8.91
C TYR A 107 -0.17 -6.22 7.97
N ILE A 108 1.03 -6.75 7.75
CA ILE A 108 1.23 -7.90 6.88
C ILE A 108 0.46 -9.10 7.43
N LYS A 109 0.56 -9.32 8.73
CA LYS A 109 -0.13 -10.44 9.35
C LYS A 109 -1.64 -10.31 9.22
N ALA A 110 -2.16 -9.11 9.50
CA ALA A 110 -3.59 -8.87 9.40
C ALA A 110 -4.08 -9.04 7.97
N PHE A 111 -3.30 -8.54 7.00
CA PHE A 111 -3.64 -8.65 5.59
C PHE A 111 -3.69 -10.11 5.17
N SER A 112 -2.69 -10.90 5.56
CA SER A 112 -2.63 -12.31 5.23
C SER A 112 -3.80 -13.08 5.83
N GLU A 113 -4.13 -12.79 7.09
CA GLU A 113 -5.25 -13.46 7.74
C GLU A 113 -6.57 -13.10 7.08
N SER A 114 -6.68 -11.86 6.59
CA SER A 114 -7.90 -11.42 5.94
C SER A 114 -8.08 -12.03 4.56
N HIS A 115 -6.98 -12.48 3.95
CA HIS A 115 -7.03 -13.00 2.59
C HIS A 115 -6.83 -14.51 2.51
N ASP A 116 -6.78 -15.15 3.64
CA ASP A 116 -6.75 -16.59 3.68
C ASP A 116 -8.17 -17.15 3.71
#